data_3fa729f4963db0194348d325403e1dd0
#
_entry.id   3fa729f4963db0194348d325403e1dd0
#
_cell.length_a   1.000
_cell.length_b   1.000
_cell.length_c   1.000
_cell.angle_alpha   90.00
_cell.angle_beta   90.00
_cell.angle_gamma   90.00
#
_symmetry.space_group_name_H-M   'P 1'
#
loop_
_entity.id
_entity.type
_entity.pdbx_description
1 polymer ?
#
loop_
_entity_poly.entity_id
_entity_poly.type
_entity_poly.pdbx_seq_one_letter_code
_entity_poly.pdbx_strand_id
1 'polypeptide(L)'
;MSSSALLVAKTATYLPDLVEVQRASFKWFLEQGLIEELQNFSPISDYTGKLELHFIGEEYRLKRPRHDVEEAKRRDATFASQMYVTCRLINKETGEIKEQEVFIGELPLMTERGTFIINGAERVIVNQIVRSPGVYFKDELDKNGRRTYNASVIPNRGAWLKFETDKNNLLYVRVDKTRKINAHVLMRAMGLSDNDVVD
;
A
#
# COMPACT_ATOMS: atom_id res chain seq x y z
N MET A 1 -15.29 -37.17 58.28
CA MET A 1 -14.33 -36.02 58.05
C MET A 1 -14.08 -35.95 56.56
N SER A 2 -14.78 -35.03 55.93
CA SER A 2 -14.79 -34.88 54.49
C SER A 2 -13.67 -33.95 54.05
N SER A 3 -12.71 -34.45 53.30
CA SER A 3 -11.63 -33.69 52.72
C SER A 3 -12.11 -33.05 51.40
N SER A 4 -12.43 -31.78 51.46
CA SER A 4 -12.75 -30.95 50.30
C SER A 4 -11.47 -30.68 49.52
N ALA A 5 -11.25 -31.47 48.48
CA ALA A 5 -10.22 -31.19 47.48
C ALA A 5 -10.64 -29.92 46.72
N LEU A 6 -9.96 -28.82 47.02
CA LEU A 6 -10.02 -27.60 46.20
C LEU A 6 -9.43 -27.92 44.82
N LEU A 7 -10.30 -28.10 43.85
CA LEU A 7 -9.99 -28.09 42.46
C LEU A 7 -9.58 -26.64 42.07
N VAL A 8 -8.31 -26.34 42.22
CA VAL A 8 -7.71 -25.15 41.58
C VAL A 8 -7.73 -25.44 40.08
N ALA A 9 -8.74 -24.96 39.39
CA ALA A 9 -8.74 -24.89 37.95
C ALA A 9 -7.52 -24.03 37.54
N LYS A 10 -6.48 -24.69 37.04
CA LYS A 10 -5.39 -24.00 36.30
C LYS A 10 -6.04 -23.46 35.03
N THR A 11 -6.62 -22.27 35.09
CA THR A 11 -6.83 -21.46 33.91
C THR A 11 -5.42 -21.12 33.43
N ALA A 12 -4.96 -21.89 32.44
CA ALA A 12 -3.79 -21.50 31.67
C ALA A 12 -4.12 -20.14 31.05
N THR A 13 -3.63 -19.07 31.68
CA THR A 13 -3.69 -17.74 31.10
C THR A 13 -2.85 -17.78 29.82
N TYR A 14 -3.53 -17.95 28.69
CA TYR A 14 -2.91 -17.85 27.39
C TYR A 14 -2.50 -16.37 27.23
N LEU A 15 -1.20 -16.12 27.34
CA LEU A 15 -0.65 -14.82 27.00
C LEU A 15 -0.70 -14.69 25.48
N PRO A 16 -1.47 -13.71 24.94
CA PRO A 16 -1.49 -13.48 23.50
C PRO A 16 -0.09 -13.09 23.02
N ASP A 17 0.26 -13.54 21.83
CA ASP A 17 1.49 -13.11 21.18
C ASP A 17 1.37 -11.65 20.75
N LEU A 18 2.06 -10.76 21.46
CA LEU A 18 1.98 -9.31 21.24
C LEU A 18 2.57 -8.85 19.90
N VAL A 19 3.33 -9.69 19.21
CA VAL A 19 3.95 -9.41 17.91
C VAL A 19 3.32 -10.22 16.76
N GLU A 20 2.22 -10.90 17.03
CA GLU A 20 1.52 -11.71 16.03
C GLU A 20 1.06 -10.86 14.83
N VAL A 21 0.55 -9.65 15.08
CA VAL A 21 0.07 -8.75 14.02
C VAL A 21 1.19 -8.38 13.05
N GLN A 22 2.39 -8.05 13.56
CA GLN A 22 3.55 -7.72 12.73
C GLN A 22 4.00 -8.92 11.91
N ARG A 23 4.11 -10.08 12.53
CA ARG A 23 4.54 -11.31 11.84
C ARG A 23 3.53 -11.78 10.80
N ALA A 24 2.25 -11.77 11.14
CA ALA A 24 1.18 -12.15 10.22
C ALA A 24 1.11 -11.18 9.02
N SER A 25 1.24 -9.87 9.27
CA SER A 25 1.27 -8.86 8.22
C SER A 25 2.46 -9.03 7.29
N PHE A 26 3.66 -9.30 7.82
CA PHE A 26 4.84 -9.52 6.99
C PHE A 26 4.76 -10.83 6.19
N LYS A 27 4.21 -11.89 6.79
CA LYS A 27 3.95 -13.14 6.09
C LYS A 27 2.99 -12.93 4.93
N TRP A 28 1.87 -12.25 5.17
CA TRP A 28 0.91 -11.90 4.13
C TRP A 28 1.57 -11.05 3.02
N PHE A 29 2.41 -10.08 3.40
CA PHE A 29 3.14 -9.25 2.43
C PHE A 29 4.02 -10.09 1.50
N LEU A 30 4.75 -11.08 2.03
CA LEU A 30 5.56 -11.98 1.20
C LEU A 30 4.71 -12.91 0.35
N GLU A 31 3.63 -13.49 0.90
CA GLU A 31 2.83 -14.50 0.21
C GLU A 31 1.87 -13.91 -0.84
N GLN A 32 1.36 -12.70 -0.61
CA GLN A 32 0.31 -12.09 -1.43
C GLN A 32 0.62 -10.64 -1.81
N GLY A 33 0.90 -9.78 -0.83
CA GLY A 33 1.01 -8.35 -1.04
C GLY A 33 2.12 -7.96 -2.03
N LEU A 34 3.25 -8.64 -2.04
CA LEU A 34 4.33 -8.39 -2.99
C LEU A 34 3.93 -8.78 -4.41
N ILE A 35 3.21 -9.90 -4.56
CA ILE A 35 2.69 -10.36 -5.85
C ILE A 35 1.67 -9.34 -6.39
N GLU A 36 0.73 -8.92 -5.56
CA GLU A 36 -0.27 -7.90 -5.92
C GLU A 36 0.39 -6.58 -6.35
N GLU A 37 1.42 -6.12 -5.64
CA GLU A 37 2.13 -4.89 -6.00
C GLU A 37 2.89 -5.02 -7.32
N LEU A 38 3.57 -6.15 -7.57
CA LEU A 38 4.24 -6.39 -8.85
C LEU A 38 3.25 -6.46 -10.01
N GLN A 39 2.08 -7.08 -9.82
CA GLN A 39 1.00 -7.12 -10.80
C GLN A 39 0.40 -5.73 -11.06
N ASN A 40 0.22 -4.91 -10.02
CA ASN A 40 -0.30 -3.55 -10.15
C ASN A 40 0.64 -2.62 -10.93
N PHE A 41 1.96 -2.85 -10.87
CA PHE A 41 2.95 -2.14 -11.68
C PHE A 41 3.04 -2.64 -13.12
N SER A 42 2.51 -3.81 -13.40
CA SER A 42 2.59 -4.46 -14.71
C SER A 42 1.30 -4.22 -15.51
N PRO A 43 1.37 -3.91 -16.82
CA PRO A 43 2.58 -3.67 -17.61
C PRO A 43 3.08 -2.22 -17.56
N ILE A 44 4.40 -2.04 -17.70
CA ILE A 44 5.00 -0.73 -17.98
C ILE A 44 5.15 -0.60 -19.48
N SER A 45 4.41 0.31 -20.10
CA SER A 45 4.46 0.58 -21.54
C SER A 45 5.33 1.80 -21.82
N ASP A 46 6.03 1.76 -22.95
CA ASP A 46 6.72 2.94 -23.47
C ASP A 46 5.70 3.99 -23.97
N TYR A 47 6.15 5.22 -24.21
CA TYR A 47 5.28 6.32 -24.67
C TYR A 47 4.67 6.06 -26.08
N THR A 48 5.28 5.18 -26.88
CA THR A 48 4.78 4.79 -28.21
C THR A 48 3.83 3.58 -28.16
N GLY A 49 3.74 2.91 -27.02
CA GLY A 49 2.95 1.69 -26.83
C GLY A 49 3.48 0.46 -27.55
N LYS A 50 4.73 0.51 -28.04
CA LYS A 50 5.36 -0.57 -28.83
C LYS A 50 6.06 -1.60 -27.96
N LEU A 51 6.58 -1.18 -26.82
CA LEU A 51 7.29 -2.03 -25.86
C LEU A 51 6.48 -2.11 -24.56
N GLU A 52 6.35 -3.32 -24.04
CA GLU A 52 5.71 -3.57 -22.74
C GLU A 52 6.61 -4.44 -21.88
N LEU A 53 6.85 -3.97 -20.65
CA LEU A 53 7.56 -4.72 -19.63
C LEU A 53 6.56 -5.26 -18.60
N HIS A 54 6.51 -6.57 -18.46
CA HIS A 54 5.69 -7.27 -17.48
C HIS A 54 6.54 -7.84 -16.36
N PHE A 55 6.10 -7.66 -15.12
CA PHE A 55 6.65 -8.33 -13.96
C PHE A 55 5.80 -9.57 -13.64
N ILE A 56 6.43 -10.75 -13.62
CA ILE A 56 5.75 -12.00 -13.26
C ILE A 56 5.90 -12.17 -11.76
N GLY A 57 4.97 -11.57 -11.01
CA GLY A 57 5.04 -11.51 -9.54
C GLY A 57 5.00 -12.87 -8.86
N GLU A 58 4.36 -13.86 -9.48
CA GLU A 58 4.28 -15.23 -8.96
C GLU A 58 5.64 -15.96 -8.99
N GLU A 59 6.58 -15.49 -9.81
CA GLU A 59 7.91 -16.06 -9.96
C GLU A 59 9.00 -15.23 -9.29
N TYR A 60 8.67 -14.47 -8.25
CA TYR A 60 9.70 -13.78 -7.51
C TYR A 60 10.51 -14.77 -6.64
N ARG A 61 11.79 -14.48 -6.46
CA ARG A 61 12.70 -15.30 -5.67
C ARG A 61 13.50 -14.45 -4.70
N LEU A 62 13.53 -14.90 -3.44
CA LEU A 62 14.39 -14.33 -2.41
C LEU A 62 15.62 -15.23 -2.21
N LYS A 63 16.81 -14.67 -2.37
CA LYS A 63 18.06 -15.39 -2.07
C LYS A 63 18.30 -15.38 -0.56
N ARG A 64 19.10 -16.34 -0.11
CA ARG A 64 19.52 -16.38 1.28
C ARG A 64 20.24 -15.08 1.67
N PRO A 65 19.93 -14.47 2.83
CA PRO A 65 20.62 -13.29 3.33
C PRO A 65 22.14 -13.51 3.41
N ARG A 66 22.91 -12.43 3.16
CA ARG A 66 24.38 -12.48 3.27
C ARG A 66 24.86 -12.64 4.69
N HIS A 67 24.18 -12.01 5.63
CA HIS A 67 24.48 -11.98 7.06
C HIS A 67 23.31 -12.56 7.82
N ASP A 68 23.59 -13.23 8.91
CA ASP A 68 22.56 -13.54 9.89
C ASP A 68 22.23 -12.30 10.74
N VAL A 69 21.23 -12.42 11.62
CA VAL A 69 20.74 -11.31 12.44
C VAL A 69 21.84 -10.72 13.34
N GLU A 70 22.64 -11.57 13.97
CA GLU A 70 23.69 -11.13 14.89
C GLU A 70 24.90 -10.53 14.15
N GLU A 71 25.22 -11.09 12.99
CA GLU A 71 26.28 -10.56 12.14
C GLU A 71 25.89 -9.20 11.54
N ALA A 72 24.63 -9.03 11.10
CA ALA A 72 24.10 -7.77 10.61
C ALA A 72 24.20 -6.67 11.69
N LYS A 73 23.87 -6.98 12.94
CA LYS A 73 24.02 -6.04 14.06
C LYS A 73 25.48 -5.65 14.31
N ARG A 74 26.41 -6.61 14.27
CA ARG A 74 27.84 -6.34 14.52
C ARG A 74 28.52 -5.54 13.41
N ARG A 75 28.03 -5.68 12.18
CA ARG A 75 28.63 -5.04 10.99
C ARG A 75 27.93 -3.76 10.59
N ASP A 76 26.99 -3.26 11.37
CA ASP A 76 26.12 -2.13 11.00
C ASP A 76 25.45 -2.31 9.63
N ALA A 77 25.11 -3.58 9.30
CA ALA A 77 24.48 -3.96 8.04
C ALA A 77 22.97 -4.15 8.18
N THR A 78 22.29 -4.24 7.05
CA THR A 78 20.85 -4.55 6.99
C THR A 78 20.67 -6.07 6.82
N PHE A 79 19.82 -6.68 7.65
CA PHE A 79 19.38 -8.06 7.47
C PHE A 79 18.38 -8.12 6.33
N ALA A 80 18.84 -8.39 5.11
CA ALA A 80 18.06 -8.35 3.90
C ALA A 80 18.35 -9.53 2.97
N SER A 81 17.36 -9.85 2.15
CA SER A 81 17.47 -10.83 1.06
C SER A 81 17.48 -10.11 -0.28
N GLN A 82 18.28 -10.63 -1.22
CA GLN A 82 18.25 -10.16 -2.60
C GLN A 82 17.01 -10.70 -3.29
N MET A 83 16.21 -9.77 -3.83
CA MET A 83 14.97 -10.08 -4.55
C MET A 83 15.20 -10.08 -6.05
N TYR A 84 14.80 -11.15 -6.70
CA TYR A 84 14.79 -11.33 -8.13
C TYR A 84 13.36 -11.56 -8.61
N VAL A 85 13.03 -11.02 -9.76
CA VAL A 85 11.71 -11.18 -10.39
C VAL A 85 11.90 -11.53 -11.85
N THR A 86 11.12 -12.46 -12.35
CA THR A 86 11.07 -12.76 -13.78
C THR A 86 10.37 -11.62 -14.51
N CYS A 87 11.08 -10.98 -15.42
CA CYS A 87 10.59 -9.90 -16.26
C CYS A 87 10.42 -10.38 -17.70
N ARG A 88 9.28 -10.02 -18.30
CA ARG A 88 8.97 -10.33 -19.70
C ARG A 88 8.86 -9.02 -20.48
N LEU A 89 9.75 -8.83 -21.45
CA LEU A 89 9.70 -7.71 -22.39
C LEU A 89 9.05 -8.17 -23.68
N ILE A 90 7.98 -7.48 -24.07
CA ILE A 90 7.22 -7.75 -25.29
C ILE A 90 7.43 -6.59 -26.27
N ASN A 91 7.94 -6.89 -27.46
CA ASN A 91 7.96 -5.96 -28.58
C ASN A 91 6.75 -6.22 -29.47
N LYS A 92 5.78 -5.32 -29.47
CA LYS A 92 4.53 -5.45 -30.25
C LYS A 92 4.73 -5.29 -31.77
N GLU A 93 5.80 -4.62 -32.21
CA GLU A 93 6.08 -4.44 -33.62
C GLU A 93 6.68 -5.74 -34.25
N THR A 94 7.63 -6.33 -33.53
CA THR A 94 8.32 -7.54 -34.04
C THR A 94 7.71 -8.84 -33.57
N GLY A 95 6.82 -8.77 -32.52
CA GLY A 95 6.29 -9.96 -31.84
C GLY A 95 7.32 -10.70 -30.99
N GLU A 96 8.51 -10.11 -30.78
CA GLU A 96 9.57 -10.73 -29.99
C GLU A 96 9.26 -10.64 -28.49
N ILE A 97 9.42 -11.76 -27.79
CA ILE A 97 9.26 -11.86 -26.34
C ILE A 97 10.58 -12.30 -25.73
N LYS A 98 11.09 -11.54 -24.77
CA LYS A 98 12.28 -11.87 -23.99
C LYS A 98 11.92 -11.98 -22.51
N GLU A 99 12.31 -13.11 -21.91
CA GLU A 99 12.18 -13.32 -20.47
C GLU A 99 13.55 -13.43 -19.81
N GLN A 100 13.67 -12.77 -18.66
CA GLN A 100 14.89 -12.82 -17.87
C GLN A 100 14.60 -12.57 -16.39
N GLU A 101 15.30 -13.31 -15.51
CA GLU A 101 15.30 -13.02 -14.08
C GLU A 101 16.16 -11.77 -13.81
N VAL A 102 15.56 -10.75 -13.21
CA VAL A 102 16.20 -9.44 -12.95
C VAL A 102 16.29 -9.20 -11.46
N PHE A 103 17.44 -8.73 -11.01
CA PHE A 103 17.62 -8.23 -9.64
C PHE A 103 16.87 -6.91 -9.48
N ILE A 104 15.91 -6.86 -8.57
CA ILE A 104 15.12 -5.67 -8.30
C ILE A 104 15.72 -4.86 -7.14
N GLY A 105 16.19 -5.55 -6.10
CA GLY A 105 16.73 -4.88 -4.94
C GLY A 105 16.92 -5.80 -3.75
N GLU A 106 17.29 -5.21 -2.61
CA GLU A 106 17.39 -5.90 -1.34
C GLU A 106 16.14 -5.65 -0.50
N LEU A 107 15.47 -6.73 -0.12
CA LEU A 107 14.27 -6.69 0.73
C LEU A 107 14.68 -6.98 2.17
N PRO A 108 14.51 -6.04 3.12
CA PRO A 108 14.71 -6.31 4.53
C PRO A 108 13.82 -7.45 5.03
N LEU A 109 14.37 -8.36 5.79
CA LEU A 109 13.65 -9.49 6.36
C LEU A 109 13.31 -9.24 7.83
N MET A 110 12.16 -9.73 8.24
CA MET A 110 11.71 -9.69 9.62
C MET A 110 12.41 -10.79 10.43
N THR A 111 12.83 -10.45 11.64
CA THR A 111 13.35 -11.41 12.62
C THR A 111 12.20 -12.18 13.28
N GLU A 112 12.52 -13.25 14.00
CA GLU A 112 11.54 -14.01 14.78
C GLU A 112 10.82 -13.16 15.85
N ARG A 113 11.45 -12.06 16.29
CA ARG A 113 10.88 -11.11 17.25
C ARG A 113 9.92 -10.08 16.63
N GLY A 114 9.67 -10.14 15.32
CA GLY A 114 8.83 -9.15 14.61
C GLY A 114 9.53 -7.81 14.36
N THR A 115 10.86 -7.79 14.37
CA THR A 115 11.69 -6.60 14.17
C THR A 115 12.47 -6.68 12.86
N PHE A 116 13.04 -5.57 12.42
CA PHE A 116 13.96 -5.47 11.27
C PHE A 116 15.30 -4.95 11.74
N ILE A 117 16.39 -5.46 11.15
CA ILE A 117 17.74 -4.92 11.39
C ILE A 117 18.10 -4.06 10.19
N ILE A 118 18.17 -2.75 10.41
CA ILE A 118 18.52 -1.75 9.39
C ILE A 118 19.75 -1.01 9.83
N ASN A 119 20.85 -1.14 9.07
CA ASN A 119 22.15 -0.55 9.40
C ASN A 119 22.55 -0.87 10.84
N GLY A 120 22.46 -2.14 11.23
CA GLY A 120 22.81 -2.63 12.57
C GLY A 120 21.78 -2.33 13.66
N ALA A 121 20.86 -1.38 13.45
CA ALA A 121 19.85 -1.00 14.42
C ALA A 121 18.58 -1.87 14.31
N GLU A 122 18.12 -2.38 15.45
CA GLU A 122 16.86 -3.11 15.52
C GLU A 122 15.68 -2.14 15.52
N ARG A 123 14.74 -2.30 14.56
CA ARG A 123 13.60 -1.41 14.35
C ARG A 123 12.31 -2.18 14.25
N VAL A 124 11.21 -1.54 14.61
CA VAL A 124 9.85 -2.08 14.54
C VAL A 124 9.01 -1.19 13.63
N ILE A 125 8.20 -1.80 12.79
CA ILE A 125 7.17 -1.08 12.04
C ILE A 125 5.95 -0.99 12.95
N VAL A 126 5.55 0.26 13.27
CA VAL A 126 4.36 0.52 14.08
C VAL A 126 3.14 0.57 13.19
N ASN A 127 2.13 -0.22 13.52
CA ASN A 127 0.85 -0.19 12.83
C ASN A 127 0.19 1.17 12.99
N GLN A 128 -0.29 1.74 11.88
CA GLN A 128 -0.99 3.03 11.87
C GLN A 128 -2.44 2.83 11.45
N ILE A 129 -3.35 3.47 12.20
CA ILE A 129 -4.76 3.51 11.83
C ILE A 129 -4.95 4.70 10.90
N VAL A 130 -5.34 4.43 9.67
CA VAL A 130 -5.62 5.43 8.66
C VAL A 130 -7.08 5.32 8.21
N ARG A 131 -7.61 6.42 7.66
CA ARG A 131 -8.94 6.39 7.08
C ARG A 131 -8.95 5.47 5.86
N SER A 132 -9.94 4.57 5.77
CA SER A 132 -10.07 3.64 4.65
C SER A 132 -10.30 4.39 3.33
N PRO A 133 -9.85 3.84 2.19
CA PRO A 133 -10.25 4.36 0.88
C PRO A 133 -11.76 4.39 0.73
N GLY A 134 -12.28 5.41 0.05
CA GLY A 134 -13.72 5.57 -0.16
C GLY A 134 -14.13 7.02 -0.35
N VAL A 135 -15.44 7.24 -0.43
CA VAL A 135 -16.04 8.57 -0.56
C VAL A 135 -16.72 8.95 0.75
N TYR A 136 -16.36 10.11 1.28
CA TYR A 136 -16.87 10.64 2.54
C TYR A 136 -17.59 11.94 2.29
N PHE A 137 -18.87 11.97 2.64
CA PHE A 137 -19.70 13.15 2.53
C PHE A 137 -19.79 13.85 3.88
N LYS A 138 -19.79 15.18 3.86
CA LYS A 138 -19.97 16.04 5.03
C LYS A 138 -20.76 17.28 4.63
N ASP A 139 -21.73 17.66 5.42
CA ASP A 139 -22.41 18.94 5.34
C ASP A 139 -21.95 19.85 6.48
N GLU A 140 -21.80 21.13 6.18
CA GLU A 140 -21.42 22.16 7.14
C GLU A 140 -22.30 23.38 6.96
N LEU A 141 -22.63 24.05 8.08
CA LEU A 141 -23.30 25.34 8.02
C LEU A 141 -22.26 26.46 7.91
N ASP A 142 -22.38 27.29 6.87
CA ASP A 142 -21.57 28.51 6.75
C ASP A 142 -22.00 29.52 7.83
N LYS A 143 -21.16 30.52 8.07
CA LYS A 143 -21.39 31.63 9.04
C LYS A 143 -22.75 32.33 8.85
N ASN A 144 -23.32 32.23 7.65
CA ASN A 144 -24.63 32.79 7.27
C ASN A 144 -25.79 31.79 7.41
N GLY A 145 -25.58 30.62 8.02
CA GLY A 145 -26.59 29.56 8.17
C GLY A 145 -26.94 28.80 6.90
N ARG A 146 -26.16 28.94 5.82
CA ARG A 146 -26.33 28.15 4.58
C ARG A 146 -25.60 26.82 4.69
N ARG A 147 -26.22 25.76 4.21
CA ARG A 147 -25.58 24.45 4.10
C ARG A 147 -24.63 24.44 2.91
N THR A 148 -23.39 23.98 3.16
CA THR A 148 -22.38 23.67 2.16
C THR A 148 -22.09 22.18 2.24
N TYR A 149 -21.89 21.56 1.10
CA TYR A 149 -21.64 20.14 1.01
C TYR A 149 -20.20 19.91 0.58
N ASN A 150 -19.56 18.98 1.27
CA ASN A 150 -18.19 18.57 1.00
C ASN A 150 -18.17 17.07 0.74
N ALA A 151 -17.47 16.63 -0.31
CA ALA A 151 -17.20 15.23 -0.56
C ALA A 151 -15.70 15.02 -0.70
N SER A 152 -15.16 14.07 0.06
CA SER A 152 -13.74 13.71 -0.01
C SER A 152 -13.62 12.31 -0.58
N VAL A 153 -12.96 12.20 -1.72
CA VAL A 153 -12.60 10.92 -2.36
C VAL A 153 -11.19 10.57 -1.95
N ILE A 154 -11.04 9.50 -1.20
CA ILE A 154 -9.78 8.99 -0.71
C ILE A 154 -9.46 7.72 -1.50
N PRO A 155 -8.43 7.73 -2.38
CA PRO A 155 -8.01 6.55 -3.11
C PRO A 155 -7.20 5.61 -2.21
N ASN A 156 -7.04 4.37 -2.64
CA ASN A 156 -6.10 3.44 -2.01
C ASN A 156 -4.65 3.95 -2.14
N ARG A 157 -4.32 4.50 -3.31
CA ARG A 157 -3.03 5.11 -3.61
C ARG A 157 -3.25 6.34 -4.51
N GLY A 158 -2.56 7.44 -4.22
CA GLY A 158 -2.61 8.66 -5.03
C GLY A 158 -3.19 9.86 -4.30
N ALA A 159 -3.49 10.90 -5.08
CA ALA A 159 -3.97 12.19 -4.59
C ALA A 159 -5.42 12.13 -4.12
N TRP A 160 -5.73 12.84 -3.03
CA TRP A 160 -7.10 12.99 -2.56
C TRP A 160 -7.82 14.04 -3.39
N LEU A 161 -9.08 13.75 -3.74
CA LEU A 161 -9.97 14.73 -4.34
C LEU A 161 -10.95 15.23 -3.28
N LYS A 162 -11.04 16.55 -3.14
CA LYS A 162 -12.00 17.17 -2.25
C LYS A 162 -12.93 18.08 -3.06
N PHE A 163 -14.19 17.72 -3.12
CA PHE A 163 -15.24 18.50 -3.73
C PHE A 163 -15.90 19.40 -2.69
N GLU A 164 -16.10 20.66 -3.00
CA GLU A 164 -16.69 21.66 -2.09
C GLU A 164 -17.70 22.49 -2.86
N THR A 165 -18.90 22.70 -2.29
CA THR A 165 -19.86 23.68 -2.82
C THR A 165 -19.56 25.06 -2.26
N ASP A 166 -19.68 26.09 -3.12
CA ASP A 166 -19.54 27.50 -2.72
C ASP A 166 -20.91 28.10 -2.38
N LYS A 167 -20.91 29.34 -1.89
CA LYS A 167 -22.09 30.14 -1.55
C LYS A 167 -23.11 30.26 -2.68
N ASN A 168 -22.67 30.15 -3.92
CA ASN A 168 -23.48 30.23 -5.15
C ASN A 168 -23.90 28.85 -5.68
N ASN A 169 -23.75 27.78 -4.88
CA ASN A 169 -23.97 26.39 -5.28
C ASN A 169 -23.08 25.92 -6.43
N LEU A 170 -21.94 26.59 -6.65
CA LEU A 170 -20.95 26.15 -7.62
C LEU A 170 -20.07 25.07 -6.99
N LEU A 171 -19.81 24.01 -7.75
CA LEU A 171 -18.98 22.90 -7.32
C LEU A 171 -17.52 23.14 -7.69
N TYR A 172 -16.66 23.12 -6.69
CA TYR A 172 -15.21 23.21 -6.83
C TYR A 172 -14.56 21.89 -6.42
N VAL A 173 -13.40 21.63 -6.98
CA VAL A 173 -12.57 20.48 -6.61
C VAL A 173 -11.17 20.95 -6.27
N ARG A 174 -10.57 20.25 -5.31
CA ARG A 174 -9.19 20.42 -4.90
C ARG A 174 -8.50 19.07 -4.97
N VAL A 175 -7.35 19.03 -5.64
CA VAL A 175 -6.49 17.86 -5.71
C VAL A 175 -5.41 18.03 -4.63
N ASP A 176 -5.43 17.19 -3.59
CA ASP A 176 -4.58 17.33 -2.41
C ASP A 176 -4.59 18.74 -1.80
N LYS A 177 -3.42 19.36 -1.74
CA LYS A 177 -3.20 20.71 -1.17
C LYS A 177 -3.22 21.82 -2.23
N THR A 178 -3.61 21.53 -3.48
CA THR A 178 -3.60 22.52 -4.55
C THR A 178 -4.73 23.55 -4.41
N ARG A 179 -4.68 24.61 -5.23
CA ARG A 179 -5.78 25.58 -5.31
C ARG A 179 -7.05 24.88 -5.80
N LYS A 180 -8.19 25.32 -5.28
CA LYS A 180 -9.49 24.86 -5.79
C LYS A 180 -9.70 25.34 -7.22
N ILE A 181 -10.19 24.46 -8.06
CA ILE A 181 -10.58 24.70 -9.44
C ILE A 181 -12.06 24.35 -9.61
N ASN A 182 -12.69 24.85 -10.64
CA ASN A 182 -14.08 24.46 -10.93
C ASN A 182 -14.13 22.97 -11.28
N ALA A 183 -15.07 22.22 -10.71
CA ALA A 183 -15.20 20.78 -10.93
C ALA A 183 -15.38 20.41 -12.40
N HIS A 184 -16.13 21.23 -13.14
CA HIS A 184 -16.31 21.10 -14.59
C HIS A 184 -14.98 21.03 -15.36
N VAL A 185 -13.96 21.82 -14.95
CA VAL A 185 -12.62 21.80 -15.59
C VAL A 185 -11.94 20.45 -15.37
N LEU A 186 -12.04 19.89 -14.15
CA LEU A 186 -11.49 18.58 -13.87
C LEU A 186 -12.21 17.49 -14.68
N MET A 187 -13.54 17.52 -14.75
CA MET A 187 -14.33 16.54 -15.49
C MET A 187 -13.98 16.55 -16.99
N ARG A 188 -13.83 17.74 -17.59
CA ARG A 188 -13.35 17.86 -18.97
C ARG A 188 -11.93 17.34 -19.16
N ALA A 189 -11.05 17.59 -18.21
CA ALA A 189 -9.68 17.06 -18.25
C ALA A 189 -9.64 15.52 -18.18
N MET A 190 -10.65 14.89 -17.55
CA MET A 190 -10.83 13.44 -17.53
C MET A 190 -11.50 12.88 -18.80
N GLY A 191 -11.85 13.73 -19.77
CA GLY A 191 -12.41 13.32 -21.05
C GLY A 191 -13.93 13.33 -21.13
N LEU A 192 -14.64 13.85 -20.11
CA LEU A 192 -16.08 13.99 -20.15
C LEU A 192 -16.48 15.15 -21.07
N SER A 193 -17.54 14.98 -21.86
CA SER A 193 -18.13 16.05 -22.66
C SER A 193 -18.99 16.98 -21.79
N ASP A 194 -19.32 18.17 -22.32
CA ASP A 194 -20.17 19.12 -21.60
C ASP A 194 -21.59 18.56 -21.34
N ASN A 195 -22.09 17.66 -22.18
CA ASN A 195 -23.36 16.97 -21.96
C ASN A 195 -23.30 15.96 -20.83
N ASP A 196 -22.19 15.21 -20.74
CA ASP A 196 -21.98 14.21 -19.66
C ASP A 196 -21.80 14.84 -18.26
N VAL A 197 -21.51 16.15 -18.22
CA VAL A 197 -21.32 16.89 -16.96
C VAL A 197 -22.64 17.45 -16.44
N VAL A 198 -23.65 17.60 -17.30
CA VAL A 198 -24.96 18.19 -16.95
C VAL A 198 -25.99 17.13 -16.57
N ASP A 199 -25.85 15.91 -17.06
CA ASP A 199 -26.66 14.74 -16.69
C ASP A 199 -26.18 14.13 -15.36
#